data_0eea91e0cfe45a6ef698e83395e68eab
#
_entry.id   0eea91e0cfe45a6ef698e83395e68eab
#
_cell.length_a   1.000
_cell.length_b   1.000
_cell.length_c   1.000
_cell.angle_alpha   90.00
_cell.angle_beta   90.00
_cell.angle_gamma   90.00
#
_symmetry.space_group_name_H-M   'P 1'
#
loop_
_entity.id
_entity.type
_entity.pdbx_description
1 polymer ?
#
loop_
_entity_poly.entity_id
_entity_poly.type
_entity_poly.pdbx_seq_one_letter_code
_entity_poly.pdbx_strand_id
1 'polypeptide(L)'
;MKKTIGLTLVMVIMATLLVGCGSNEGFDSSKLINVVSREDGSGTRGAFVEIVGVEDANGNDMTTTEAVVQNSTNGVMTTVAGDKYSIGYISLGSLNDTVRALSVEGVSANPENVKAGAYKIARPFNIAYKSSIGDLAQDFIDFILSANGQAIVEENGLVAAVDGGEYNPKGLSGTIVVGGSTSVTPVMEKLAEAYEGLNNGVSVEIQSTGSSAGMTGTIEGSLDIGMASRELKDSEAAELDQAVIAIDGIALIVNNENPIQDLSLEEIQAIYLGEITLWNEVE
;
A
#
# COMPACT_ATOMS: atom_id res chain seq x y z
N MET A 1 -72.63 -11.20 13.20
CA MET A 1 -71.73 -11.84 12.22
C MET A 1 -71.09 -10.91 11.17
N LYS A 2 -71.41 -9.57 11.13
CA LYS A 2 -70.78 -8.63 10.13
C LYS A 2 -69.59 -7.81 10.61
N LYS A 3 -69.17 -7.90 11.89
CA LYS A 3 -68.06 -7.15 12.45
C LYS A 3 -66.76 -7.93 12.55
N THR A 4 -66.78 -9.25 12.40
CA THR A 4 -65.59 -10.13 12.50
C THR A 4 -64.89 -10.35 11.15
N ILE A 5 -65.56 -10.10 10.00
CA ILE A 5 -64.99 -10.28 8.67
C ILE A 5 -64.10 -9.09 8.28
N GLY A 6 -64.35 -7.87 8.80
CA GLY A 6 -63.56 -6.69 8.54
C GLY A 6 -62.17 -6.70 9.19
N LEU A 7 -62.05 -7.36 10.36
CA LEU A 7 -60.78 -7.39 11.13
C LEU A 7 -59.78 -8.42 10.56
N THR A 8 -60.30 -9.51 9.97
CA THR A 8 -59.45 -10.55 9.36
C THR A 8 -58.87 -10.12 8.01
N LEU A 9 -59.58 -9.28 7.26
CA LEU A 9 -59.12 -8.77 5.95
C LEU A 9 -58.03 -7.71 6.11
N VAL A 10 -58.09 -6.88 7.15
CA VAL A 10 -57.04 -5.88 7.47
C VAL A 10 -55.76 -6.54 7.95
N MET A 11 -55.83 -7.67 8.69
CA MET A 11 -54.68 -8.41 9.17
C MET A 11 -53.93 -9.17 8.06
N VAL A 12 -54.62 -9.59 6.99
CA VAL A 12 -54.02 -10.26 5.82
C VAL A 12 -53.30 -9.25 4.91
N ILE A 13 -53.80 -8.03 4.82
CA ILE A 13 -53.16 -6.97 4.01
C ILE A 13 -51.94 -6.39 4.72
N MET A 14 -51.86 -6.42 6.05
CA MET A 14 -50.68 -5.96 6.81
C MET A 14 -49.54 -6.98 6.85
N ALA A 15 -49.79 -8.25 6.58
CA ALA A 15 -48.78 -9.31 6.52
C ALA A 15 -48.02 -9.38 5.18
N THR A 16 -48.50 -8.69 4.13
CA THR A 16 -47.87 -8.69 2.79
C THR A 16 -46.89 -7.53 2.56
N LEU A 17 -46.71 -6.63 3.53
CA LEU A 17 -45.78 -5.47 3.41
C LEU A 17 -44.46 -5.66 4.12
N LEU A 18 -44.12 -6.86 4.62
CA LEU A 18 -42.87 -7.18 5.28
C LEU A 18 -41.95 -8.11 4.44
N VAL A 19 -42.16 -8.23 3.15
CA VAL A 19 -41.12 -8.69 2.24
C VAL A 19 -40.33 -7.45 1.83
N GLY A 20 -39.65 -6.86 2.79
CA GLY A 20 -38.52 -5.99 2.54
C GLY A 20 -37.45 -6.84 1.89
N CYS A 21 -37.26 -6.67 0.58
CA CYS A 21 -36.12 -7.18 -0.16
C CYS A 21 -34.83 -6.66 0.46
N GLY A 22 -34.29 -7.40 1.39
CA GLY A 22 -32.84 -7.47 1.54
C GLY A 22 -32.37 -8.41 0.44
N SER A 23 -32.33 -7.96 -0.80
CA SER A 23 -31.55 -8.61 -1.83
C SER A 23 -30.08 -8.40 -1.41
N ASN A 24 -29.48 -9.40 -0.78
CA ASN A 24 -28.05 -9.63 -0.95
C ASN A 24 -27.90 -9.91 -2.45
N GLU A 25 -27.83 -8.84 -3.25
CA GLU A 25 -27.41 -8.98 -4.65
C GLU A 25 -25.98 -9.48 -4.58
N GLY A 26 -25.79 -10.75 -4.94
CA GLY A 26 -24.48 -11.35 -5.07
C GLY A 26 -23.58 -10.51 -5.99
N PHE A 27 -22.33 -10.86 -6.09
CA PHE A 27 -21.40 -10.22 -7.02
C PHE A 27 -21.91 -10.43 -8.48
N ASP A 28 -22.06 -9.34 -9.21
CA ASP A 28 -22.46 -9.35 -10.62
C ASP A 28 -21.24 -9.12 -11.50
N SER A 29 -20.70 -10.18 -12.08
CA SER A 29 -19.51 -10.12 -12.94
C SER A 29 -19.69 -9.33 -14.24
N SER A 30 -20.93 -8.97 -14.63
CA SER A 30 -21.17 -8.08 -15.78
C SER A 30 -20.95 -6.60 -15.49
N LYS A 31 -20.59 -6.25 -14.26
CA LYS A 31 -20.28 -4.88 -13.85
C LYS A 31 -18.86 -4.48 -14.25
N LEU A 32 -18.69 -3.16 -14.42
CA LEU A 32 -17.38 -2.57 -14.68
C LEU A 32 -16.41 -2.83 -13.52
N ILE A 33 -15.16 -3.02 -13.88
CA ILE A 33 -14.03 -2.99 -12.94
C ILE A 33 -13.74 -1.52 -12.62
N ASN A 34 -13.91 -1.13 -11.36
CA ASN A 34 -13.54 0.20 -10.90
C ASN A 34 -12.06 0.21 -10.50
N VAL A 35 -11.21 0.64 -11.42
CA VAL A 35 -9.76 0.69 -11.21
C VAL A 35 -9.42 1.81 -10.23
N VAL A 36 -8.66 1.49 -9.16
CA VAL A 36 -8.16 2.46 -8.19
C VAL A 36 -6.64 2.52 -8.32
N SER A 37 -6.12 3.71 -8.59
CA SER A 37 -4.69 3.97 -8.71
C SER A 37 -4.24 5.01 -7.69
N ARG A 38 -2.95 5.30 -7.68
CA ARG A 38 -2.31 6.29 -6.83
C ARG A 38 -2.02 7.57 -7.61
N GLU A 39 -1.78 8.63 -6.86
CA GLU A 39 -1.38 9.95 -7.35
C GLU A 39 -0.03 9.95 -8.06
N ASP A 40 0.21 10.96 -8.87
CA ASP A 40 1.54 11.22 -9.44
C ASP A 40 2.57 11.46 -8.33
N GLY A 41 3.77 10.89 -8.49
CA GLY A 41 4.81 10.96 -7.48
C GLY A 41 4.72 9.87 -6.40
N SER A 42 3.67 9.04 -6.40
CA SER A 42 3.62 7.82 -5.59
C SER A 42 4.67 6.82 -6.06
N GLY A 43 5.55 6.40 -5.13
CA GLY A 43 6.52 5.34 -5.42
C GLY A 43 5.84 3.99 -5.70
N THR A 44 4.70 3.72 -5.04
CA THR A 44 3.93 2.49 -5.28
C THR A 44 3.38 2.45 -6.69
N ARG A 45 2.85 3.58 -7.19
CA ARG A 45 2.39 3.69 -8.59
C ARG A 45 3.55 3.46 -9.56
N GLY A 46 4.66 4.16 -9.37
CA GLY A 46 5.81 4.00 -10.26
C GLY A 46 6.31 2.56 -10.32
N ALA A 47 6.55 1.92 -9.17
CA ALA A 47 6.97 0.53 -9.12
C ALA A 47 5.93 -0.45 -9.71
N PHE A 48 4.65 -0.23 -9.45
CA PHE A 48 3.56 -1.06 -9.98
C PHE A 48 3.51 -0.97 -11.52
N VAL A 49 3.50 0.24 -12.05
CA VAL A 49 3.45 0.52 -13.51
C VAL A 49 4.62 -0.14 -14.22
N GLU A 50 5.84 0.00 -13.70
CA GLU A 50 7.06 -0.61 -14.25
C GLU A 50 7.00 -2.14 -14.21
N ILE A 51 6.70 -2.73 -13.02
CA ILE A 51 6.75 -4.19 -12.82
C ILE A 51 5.65 -4.91 -13.62
N VAL A 52 4.45 -4.33 -13.68
CA VAL A 52 3.31 -4.91 -14.40
C VAL A 52 3.35 -4.57 -15.89
N GLY A 53 4.15 -3.56 -16.29
CA GLY A 53 4.27 -3.11 -17.68
C GLY A 53 3.10 -2.24 -18.13
N VAL A 54 2.51 -1.45 -17.24
CA VAL A 54 1.45 -0.48 -17.55
C VAL A 54 2.08 0.81 -18.08
N GLU A 55 3.02 0.69 -19.03
CA GLU A 55 3.79 1.80 -19.59
C GLU A 55 3.97 1.67 -21.10
N ASP A 56 4.23 2.80 -21.77
CA ASP A 56 4.56 2.80 -23.18
C ASP A 56 6.06 2.47 -23.41
N ALA A 57 6.46 2.41 -24.67
CA ALA A 57 7.85 2.12 -25.07
C ALA A 57 8.88 3.16 -24.58
N ASN A 58 8.43 4.31 -24.07
CA ASN A 58 9.28 5.37 -23.51
C ASN A 58 9.25 5.37 -21.97
N GLY A 59 8.54 4.41 -21.32
CA GLY A 59 8.37 4.35 -19.90
C GLY A 59 7.33 5.34 -19.34
N ASN A 60 6.44 5.87 -20.18
CA ASN A 60 5.36 6.70 -19.70
C ASN A 60 4.21 5.85 -19.13
N ASP A 61 3.73 6.23 -17.98
CA ASP A 61 2.59 5.60 -17.31
C ASP A 61 1.32 5.71 -18.19
N MET A 62 0.76 4.55 -18.52
CA MET A 62 -0.43 4.38 -19.37
C MET A 62 -1.66 3.94 -18.56
N THR A 63 -1.64 4.07 -17.24
CA THR A 63 -2.80 3.78 -16.40
C THR A 63 -4.04 4.47 -16.97
N THR A 64 -5.13 3.71 -17.11
CA THR A 64 -6.39 4.24 -17.69
C THR A 64 -6.83 5.53 -17.02
N THR A 65 -7.28 6.49 -17.81
CA THR A 65 -7.78 7.80 -17.33
C THR A 65 -9.09 7.67 -16.55
N GLU A 66 -9.76 6.53 -16.62
CA GLU A 66 -10.97 6.22 -15.85
C GLU A 66 -10.64 5.78 -14.41
N ALA A 67 -9.37 5.56 -14.08
CA ALA A 67 -8.97 5.14 -12.74
C ALA A 67 -9.27 6.22 -11.69
N VAL A 68 -9.84 5.79 -10.57
CA VAL A 68 -10.02 6.62 -9.38
C VAL A 68 -8.66 6.82 -8.72
N VAL A 69 -8.16 8.06 -8.70
CA VAL A 69 -6.85 8.38 -8.13
C VAL A 69 -6.97 8.68 -6.63
N GLN A 70 -6.18 7.97 -5.83
CA GLN A 70 -6.08 8.17 -4.38
C GLN A 70 -4.68 8.66 -3.99
N ASN A 71 -4.61 9.56 -3.01
CA ASN A 71 -3.37 10.22 -2.60
C ASN A 71 -2.62 9.51 -1.44
N SER A 72 -3.05 8.32 -1.06
CA SER A 72 -2.41 7.55 0.02
C SER A 72 -2.77 6.06 -0.05
N THR A 73 -1.96 5.21 0.60
CA THR A 73 -2.24 3.78 0.77
C THR A 73 -3.60 3.55 1.45
N ASN A 74 -3.91 4.29 2.52
CA ASN A 74 -5.20 4.21 3.21
C ASN A 74 -6.37 4.66 2.33
N GLY A 75 -6.16 5.64 1.45
CA GLY A 75 -7.17 6.09 0.48
C GLY A 75 -7.56 4.97 -0.47
N VAL A 76 -6.58 4.22 -1.01
CA VAL A 76 -6.84 3.05 -1.86
C VAL A 76 -7.63 1.99 -1.09
N MET A 77 -7.18 1.59 0.11
CA MET A 77 -7.89 0.60 0.93
C MET A 77 -9.34 1.00 1.23
N THR A 78 -9.57 2.25 1.63
CA THR A 78 -10.91 2.75 1.93
C THR A 78 -11.82 2.71 0.71
N THR A 79 -11.31 3.09 -0.47
CA THR A 79 -12.07 3.06 -1.72
C THR A 79 -12.44 1.63 -2.09
N VAL A 80 -11.48 0.70 -2.06
CA VAL A 80 -11.72 -0.71 -2.39
C VAL A 80 -12.64 -1.38 -1.37
N ALA A 81 -12.48 -1.10 -0.08
CA ALA A 81 -13.37 -1.61 0.96
C ALA A 81 -14.82 -1.13 0.80
N GLY A 82 -15.02 0.06 0.24
CA GLY A 82 -16.34 0.67 0.03
C GLY A 82 -17.06 0.24 -1.25
N ASP A 83 -16.40 -0.45 -2.17
CA ASP A 83 -16.96 -0.83 -3.46
C ASP A 83 -16.53 -2.23 -3.89
N LYS A 84 -17.51 -3.16 -3.98
CA LYS A 84 -17.26 -4.57 -4.29
C LYS A 84 -16.74 -4.83 -5.72
N TYR A 85 -16.79 -3.84 -6.60
CA TYR A 85 -16.30 -3.92 -7.97
C TYR A 85 -14.95 -3.23 -8.17
N SER A 86 -14.37 -2.68 -7.11
CA SER A 86 -13.07 -2.02 -7.18
C SER A 86 -11.91 -3.02 -7.10
N ILE A 87 -10.84 -2.69 -7.84
CA ILE A 87 -9.51 -3.26 -7.73
C ILE A 87 -8.50 -2.15 -7.46
N GLY A 88 -7.54 -2.40 -6.58
CA GLY A 88 -6.47 -1.46 -6.26
C GLY A 88 -5.18 -2.19 -5.93
N TYR A 89 -4.13 -1.43 -5.62
CA TYR A 89 -2.85 -1.99 -5.19
C TYR A 89 -2.28 -1.19 -4.01
N ILE A 90 -1.70 -1.90 -3.05
CA ILE A 90 -1.11 -1.33 -1.84
C ILE A 90 0.18 -2.06 -1.46
N SER A 91 0.94 -1.51 -0.51
CA SER A 91 2.00 -2.23 0.19
C SER A 91 1.42 -3.43 0.96
N LEU A 92 2.08 -4.57 0.87
CA LEU A 92 1.74 -5.77 1.63
C LEU A 92 1.81 -5.51 3.16
N GLY A 93 2.80 -4.72 3.61
CA GLY A 93 2.92 -4.31 5.00
C GLY A 93 1.78 -3.41 5.53
N SER A 94 0.89 -2.93 4.64
CA SER A 94 -0.31 -2.17 5.02
C SER A 94 -1.59 -3.00 4.95
N LEU A 95 -1.53 -4.24 4.45
CA LEU A 95 -2.71 -5.09 4.26
C LEU A 95 -3.38 -5.40 5.61
N ASN A 96 -4.71 -5.29 5.63
CA ASN A 96 -5.53 -5.66 6.78
C ASN A 96 -6.85 -6.31 6.33
N ASP A 97 -7.70 -6.69 7.27
CA ASP A 97 -8.94 -7.44 7.06
C ASP A 97 -10.09 -6.65 6.40
N THR A 98 -9.92 -5.35 6.15
CA THR A 98 -10.93 -4.53 5.47
C THR A 98 -11.00 -4.80 3.96
N VAL A 99 -9.94 -5.35 3.39
CA VAL A 99 -9.82 -5.74 1.98
C VAL A 99 -9.16 -7.11 1.87
N ARG A 100 -9.24 -7.72 0.69
CA ARG A 100 -8.62 -9.02 0.43
C ARG A 100 -7.56 -8.89 -0.67
N ALA A 101 -6.37 -9.45 -0.44
CA ALA A 101 -5.35 -9.57 -1.46
C ALA A 101 -5.68 -10.71 -2.43
N LEU A 102 -5.42 -10.50 -3.71
CA LEU A 102 -5.43 -11.52 -4.74
C LEU A 102 -4.09 -12.24 -4.80
N SER A 103 -4.11 -13.50 -5.23
CA SER A 103 -2.93 -14.15 -5.76
C SER A 103 -2.58 -13.57 -7.14
N VAL A 104 -1.33 -13.68 -7.54
CA VAL A 104 -0.86 -13.31 -8.88
C VAL A 104 -0.12 -14.51 -9.44
N GLU A 105 -0.53 -15.00 -10.62
CA GLU A 105 0.03 -16.22 -11.23
C GLU A 105 -0.05 -17.44 -10.28
N GLY A 106 -1.11 -17.54 -9.50
CA GLY A 106 -1.29 -18.59 -8.50
C GLY A 106 -0.43 -18.42 -7.24
N VAL A 107 0.32 -17.30 -7.10
CA VAL A 107 1.20 -17.04 -5.96
C VAL A 107 0.58 -16.00 -5.04
N SER A 108 0.36 -16.37 -3.78
CA SER A 108 -0.21 -15.46 -2.78
C SER A 108 0.77 -14.34 -2.40
N ALA A 109 0.23 -13.12 -2.23
CA ALA A 109 0.97 -11.98 -1.71
C ALA A 109 1.24 -12.18 -0.21
N ASN A 110 2.43 -12.66 0.14
CA ASN A 110 2.90 -12.78 1.53
C ASN A 110 4.43 -12.62 1.60
N PRO A 111 4.98 -12.31 2.79
CA PRO A 111 6.42 -12.08 2.95
C PRO A 111 7.30 -13.26 2.52
N GLU A 112 6.85 -14.50 2.75
CA GLU A 112 7.60 -15.71 2.39
C GLU A 112 7.77 -15.83 0.88
N ASN A 113 6.70 -15.59 0.12
CA ASN A 113 6.73 -15.63 -1.34
C ASN A 113 7.51 -14.45 -1.94
N VAL A 114 7.47 -13.28 -1.30
CA VAL A 114 8.31 -12.12 -1.66
C VAL A 114 9.77 -12.45 -1.43
N LYS A 115 10.14 -12.97 -0.24
CA LYS A 115 11.50 -13.36 0.12
C LYS A 115 12.06 -14.45 -0.81
N ALA A 116 11.22 -15.38 -1.22
CA ALA A 116 11.60 -16.44 -2.15
C ALA A 116 11.68 -15.97 -3.63
N GLY A 117 11.28 -14.73 -3.93
CA GLY A 117 11.17 -14.21 -5.31
C GLY A 117 10.08 -14.89 -6.13
N ALA A 118 9.16 -15.63 -5.49
CA ALA A 118 8.02 -16.27 -6.14
C ALA A 118 6.93 -15.25 -6.48
N TYR A 119 6.61 -14.33 -5.55
CA TYR A 119 5.72 -13.20 -5.82
C TYR A 119 6.47 -12.10 -6.56
N LYS A 120 6.05 -11.80 -7.79
CA LYS A 120 6.81 -10.96 -8.72
C LYS A 120 6.62 -9.46 -8.53
N ILE A 121 5.49 -9.03 -8.00
CA ILE A 121 5.20 -7.61 -7.82
C ILE A 121 5.79 -7.16 -6.46
N ALA A 122 7.10 -6.98 -6.42
CA ALA A 122 7.85 -6.60 -5.22
C ALA A 122 8.89 -5.52 -5.54
N ARG A 123 9.21 -4.71 -4.54
CA ARG A 123 10.08 -3.54 -4.68
C ARG A 123 10.82 -3.24 -3.38
N PRO A 124 11.93 -2.47 -3.41
CA PRO A 124 12.56 -2.00 -2.20
C PRO A 124 11.75 -0.88 -1.54
N PHE A 125 11.84 -0.82 -0.22
CA PHE A 125 11.63 0.39 0.56
C PHE A 125 12.99 1.02 0.82
N ASN A 126 13.17 2.24 0.33
CA ASN A 126 14.39 3.00 0.45
C ASN A 126 14.22 4.16 1.42
N ILE A 127 15.26 4.43 2.19
CA ILE A 127 15.50 5.74 2.78
C ILE A 127 16.63 6.43 2.02
N ALA A 128 16.53 7.75 1.90
CA ALA A 128 17.53 8.56 1.23
C ALA A 128 17.92 9.76 2.08
N TYR A 129 19.16 10.19 2.02
CA TYR A 129 19.71 11.24 2.86
C TYR A 129 20.93 11.91 2.20
N LYS A 130 21.28 13.10 2.65
CA LYS A 130 22.52 13.76 2.17
C LYS A 130 23.74 13.10 2.77
N SER A 131 24.85 13.04 2.02
CA SER A 131 26.14 12.54 2.52
C SER A 131 26.67 13.32 3.76
N SER A 132 26.15 14.53 3.98
CA SER A 132 26.44 15.36 5.17
C SER A 132 25.39 15.24 6.26
N ILE A 133 24.73 14.08 6.40
CA ILE A 133 23.71 13.84 7.43
C ILE A 133 24.29 14.02 8.84
N GLY A 134 23.48 14.57 9.76
CA GLY A 134 23.91 14.75 11.15
C GLY A 134 24.00 13.43 11.93
N ASP A 135 24.83 13.40 12.99
CA ASP A 135 25.08 12.20 13.79
C ASP A 135 23.81 11.53 14.33
N LEU A 136 22.80 12.32 14.70
CA LEU A 136 21.53 11.81 15.24
C LEU A 136 20.72 11.07 14.16
N ALA A 137 20.61 11.62 12.96
CA ALA A 137 19.90 10.98 11.87
C ALA A 137 20.67 9.75 11.35
N GLN A 138 22.01 9.81 11.33
CA GLN A 138 22.84 8.64 11.01
C GLN A 138 22.64 7.51 12.04
N ASP A 139 22.55 7.84 13.32
CA ASP A 139 22.31 6.84 14.39
C ASP A 139 20.92 6.18 14.25
N PHE A 140 19.92 6.94 13.82
CA PHE A 140 18.60 6.37 13.50
C PHE A 140 18.65 5.42 12.28
N ILE A 141 19.43 5.76 11.25
CA ILE A 141 19.69 4.85 10.11
C ILE A 141 20.40 3.59 10.59
N ASP A 142 21.42 3.72 11.43
CA ASP A 142 22.14 2.58 12.02
C ASP A 142 21.17 1.68 12.81
N PHE A 143 20.23 2.26 13.57
CA PHE A 143 19.16 1.50 14.26
C PHE A 143 18.25 0.78 13.27
N ILE A 144 17.74 1.45 12.24
CA ILE A 144 16.85 0.84 11.22
C ILE A 144 17.52 -0.39 10.59
N LEU A 145 18.83 -0.29 10.27
CA LEU A 145 19.60 -1.36 9.62
C LEU A 145 20.17 -2.39 10.60
N SER A 146 19.95 -2.22 11.91
CA SER A 146 20.37 -3.18 12.92
C SER A 146 19.44 -4.40 12.99
N ALA A 147 19.86 -5.46 13.69
CA ALA A 147 19.02 -6.62 13.99
C ALA A 147 17.71 -6.22 14.71
N ASN A 148 17.75 -5.20 15.58
CA ASN A 148 16.59 -4.69 16.29
C ASN A 148 15.60 -4.03 15.34
N GLY A 149 16.07 -3.16 14.42
CA GLY A 149 15.24 -2.51 13.42
C GLY A 149 14.68 -3.50 12.39
N GLN A 150 15.50 -4.45 11.93
CA GLN A 150 15.07 -5.44 10.94
C GLN A 150 14.06 -6.45 11.51
N ALA A 151 14.10 -6.77 12.79
CA ALA A 151 13.05 -7.54 13.44
C ALA A 151 11.69 -6.81 13.40
N ILE A 152 11.68 -5.48 13.62
CA ILE A 152 10.46 -4.66 13.48
C ILE A 152 9.95 -4.68 12.04
N VAL A 153 10.85 -4.63 11.04
CA VAL A 153 10.49 -4.75 9.62
C VAL A 153 9.74 -6.06 9.36
N GLU A 154 10.27 -7.21 9.83
CA GLU A 154 9.65 -8.52 9.65
C GLU A 154 8.31 -8.65 10.41
N GLU A 155 8.21 -8.12 11.62
CA GLU A 155 6.97 -8.09 12.42
C GLU A 155 5.84 -7.29 11.74
N ASN A 156 6.20 -6.36 10.86
CA ASN A 156 5.24 -5.56 10.07
C ASN A 156 4.96 -6.16 8.67
N GLY A 157 5.22 -7.45 8.47
CA GLY A 157 4.85 -8.17 7.23
C GLY A 157 5.71 -7.81 6.02
N LEU A 158 6.90 -7.29 6.24
CA LEU A 158 7.90 -6.96 5.22
C LEU A 158 9.06 -7.97 5.25
N VAL A 159 9.90 -7.95 4.25
CA VAL A 159 11.12 -8.77 4.23
C VAL A 159 12.30 -7.90 4.64
N ALA A 160 13.08 -8.37 5.62
CA ALA A 160 14.31 -7.72 6.05
C ALA A 160 15.28 -7.53 4.87
N ALA A 161 15.86 -6.34 4.76
CA ALA A 161 16.80 -6.00 3.69
C ALA A 161 18.24 -6.41 4.01
N VAL A 162 18.59 -6.43 5.29
CA VAL A 162 19.95 -6.68 5.77
C VAL A 162 19.94 -7.58 7.01
N ASP A 163 21.06 -8.29 7.23
CA ASP A 163 21.33 -9.04 8.45
C ASP A 163 22.31 -8.19 9.30
N GLY A 164 21.77 -7.23 10.04
CA GLY A 164 22.53 -6.27 10.83
C GLY A 164 22.94 -6.79 12.22
N GLY A 165 23.93 -6.14 12.83
CA GLY A 165 24.32 -6.38 14.23
C GLY A 165 23.32 -5.77 15.22
N GLU A 166 23.54 -6.03 16.53
CA GLU A 166 22.75 -5.40 17.59
C GLU A 166 22.98 -3.87 17.61
N TYR A 167 21.91 -3.12 17.83
CA TYR A 167 21.96 -1.68 18.03
C TYR A 167 22.37 -1.34 19.48
N ASN A 168 23.26 -0.36 19.62
CA ASN A 168 23.65 0.17 20.92
C ASN A 168 23.41 1.68 20.97
N PRO A 169 22.54 2.19 21.86
CA PRO A 169 22.21 3.61 21.95
C PRO A 169 23.46 4.47 22.23
N LYS A 170 23.60 5.59 21.49
CA LYS A 170 24.74 6.51 21.64
C LYS A 170 24.46 7.68 22.60
N GLY A 171 23.25 7.76 23.19
CA GLY A 171 22.87 8.83 24.13
C GLY A 171 22.73 10.20 23.48
N LEU A 172 22.38 10.24 22.18
CA LEU A 172 22.10 11.45 21.43
C LEU A 172 20.71 12.02 21.80
N SER A 173 20.46 13.28 21.45
CA SER A 173 19.19 13.94 21.67
C SER A 173 18.91 14.96 20.57
N GLY A 174 17.64 15.24 20.31
CA GLY A 174 17.20 16.19 19.29
C GLY A 174 16.00 15.69 18.51
N THR A 175 15.73 16.34 17.37
CA THR A 175 14.63 15.98 16.48
C THR A 175 15.19 15.53 15.14
N ILE A 176 14.60 14.47 14.56
CA ILE A 176 14.84 13.98 13.20
C ILE A 176 13.55 14.18 12.41
N VAL A 177 13.63 14.80 11.24
CA VAL A 177 12.47 14.98 10.36
C VAL A 177 12.55 14.00 9.19
N VAL A 178 11.60 13.07 9.15
CA VAL A 178 11.51 12.01 8.13
C VAL A 178 10.28 12.26 7.27
N GLY A 179 10.38 12.12 5.94
CA GLY A 179 9.19 12.34 5.12
C GLY A 179 9.18 11.56 3.82
N GLY A 180 7.99 11.33 3.27
CA GLY A 180 7.86 10.70 1.96
C GLY A 180 6.77 9.64 1.86
N SER A 181 7.13 8.47 1.39
CA SER A 181 6.22 7.39 0.99
C SER A 181 5.17 7.04 2.05
N THR A 182 3.89 7.13 1.67
CA THR A 182 2.75 6.70 2.51
C THR A 182 2.70 5.18 2.74
N SER A 183 3.41 4.40 1.92
CA SER A 183 3.55 2.94 2.09
C SER A 183 4.65 2.57 3.09
N VAL A 184 5.70 3.39 3.20
CA VAL A 184 6.79 3.22 4.17
C VAL A 184 6.39 3.73 5.56
N THR A 185 5.51 4.74 5.61
CA THR A 185 5.09 5.40 6.87
C THR A 185 4.74 4.42 7.99
N PRO A 186 3.91 3.36 7.80
CA PRO A 186 3.51 2.49 8.89
C PRO A 186 4.70 1.78 9.59
N VAL A 187 5.65 1.25 8.82
CA VAL A 187 6.84 0.62 9.42
C VAL A 187 7.80 1.65 9.99
N MET A 188 7.91 2.83 9.37
CA MET A 188 8.76 3.90 9.89
C MET A 188 8.27 4.42 11.25
N GLU A 189 6.96 4.51 11.45
CA GLU A 189 6.36 4.86 12.75
C GLU A 189 6.73 3.84 13.83
N LYS A 190 6.76 2.54 13.53
CA LYS A 190 7.18 1.51 14.47
C LYS A 190 8.68 1.55 14.76
N LEU A 191 9.49 1.82 13.75
CA LEU A 191 10.92 2.01 13.91
C LEU A 191 11.23 3.26 14.76
N ALA A 192 10.52 4.36 14.52
CA ALA A 192 10.66 5.59 15.28
C ALA A 192 10.25 5.39 16.75
N GLU A 193 9.09 4.79 17.01
CA GLU A 193 8.61 4.47 18.37
C GLU A 193 9.64 3.65 19.16
N ALA A 194 10.20 2.61 18.53
CA ALA A 194 11.19 1.77 19.18
C ALA A 194 12.54 2.50 19.40
N TYR A 195 12.98 3.32 18.45
CA TYR A 195 14.19 4.11 18.57
C TYR A 195 14.10 5.18 19.67
N GLU A 196 12.99 5.91 19.73
CA GLU A 196 12.69 6.88 20.80
C GLU A 196 12.64 6.21 22.18
N GLY A 197 12.09 4.99 22.26
CA GLY A 197 12.03 4.20 23.49
C GLY A 197 13.44 3.82 24.01
N LEU A 198 14.42 3.66 23.13
CA LEU A 198 15.82 3.36 23.47
C LEU A 198 16.66 4.63 23.70
N ASN A 199 16.25 5.78 23.13
CA ASN A 199 17.02 7.03 23.12
C ASN A 199 16.22 8.17 23.74
N ASN A 200 16.18 8.25 25.07
CA ASN A 200 15.49 9.30 25.80
C ASN A 200 15.97 10.70 25.38
N GLY A 201 15.07 11.54 24.91
CA GLY A 201 15.37 12.91 24.44
C GLY A 201 15.48 13.03 22.91
N VAL A 202 15.23 11.96 22.17
CA VAL A 202 15.05 11.99 20.72
C VAL A 202 13.55 12.06 20.38
N SER A 203 13.23 12.79 19.31
CA SER A 203 11.93 12.79 18.65
C SER A 203 12.10 12.60 17.16
N VAL A 204 11.27 11.73 16.55
CA VAL A 204 11.23 11.49 15.10
C VAL A 204 9.89 11.99 14.55
N GLU A 205 9.93 13.07 13.80
CA GLU A 205 8.74 13.65 13.16
C GLU A 205 8.56 13.04 11.77
N ILE A 206 7.41 12.40 11.52
CA ILE A 206 7.14 11.70 10.26
C ILE A 206 6.09 12.44 9.43
N GLN A 207 6.41 12.72 8.16
CA GLN A 207 5.56 13.40 7.18
C GLN A 207 5.20 12.45 6.02
N SER A 208 3.95 12.02 5.95
CA SER A 208 3.45 11.09 4.93
C SER A 208 2.98 11.84 3.68
N THR A 209 3.91 12.16 2.76
CA THR A 209 3.70 13.09 1.63
C THR A 209 3.86 12.49 0.24
N GLY A 210 4.25 11.22 0.14
CA GLY A 210 4.57 10.52 -1.11
C GLY A 210 6.06 10.54 -1.45
N SER A 211 6.53 9.52 -2.19
CA SER A 211 7.96 9.28 -2.42
C SER A 211 8.68 10.46 -3.09
N SER A 212 8.11 11.01 -4.16
CA SER A 212 8.75 12.13 -4.87
C SER A 212 8.85 13.39 -4.01
N ALA A 213 7.84 13.69 -3.19
CA ALA A 213 7.88 14.80 -2.24
C ALA A 213 8.93 14.58 -1.16
N GLY A 214 9.07 13.34 -0.65
CA GLY A 214 10.12 12.96 0.28
C GLY A 214 11.53 13.19 -0.30
N MET A 215 11.78 12.72 -1.52
CA MET A 215 13.07 12.92 -2.17
C MET A 215 13.38 14.40 -2.38
N THR A 216 12.41 15.17 -2.88
CA THR A 216 12.55 16.62 -3.08
C THR A 216 12.88 17.32 -1.75
N GLY A 217 12.11 17.04 -0.68
CA GLY A 217 12.34 17.64 0.64
C GLY A 217 13.71 17.33 1.23
N THR A 218 14.22 16.11 0.98
CA THR A 218 15.57 15.71 1.42
C THR A 218 16.65 16.43 0.61
N ILE A 219 16.49 16.55 -0.71
CA ILE A 219 17.41 17.33 -1.58
C ILE A 219 17.43 18.81 -1.16
N GLU A 220 16.29 19.40 -0.87
CA GLU A 220 16.17 20.79 -0.42
C GLU A 220 16.63 20.98 1.04
N GLY A 221 16.73 19.92 1.84
CA GLY A 221 17.18 19.95 3.24
C GLY A 221 16.07 20.35 4.23
N SER A 222 14.80 20.24 3.85
CA SER A 222 13.66 20.36 4.76
C SER A 222 13.36 19.06 5.51
N LEU A 223 13.90 17.92 5.04
CA LEU A 223 13.88 16.62 5.67
C LEU A 223 15.31 16.14 5.89
N ASP A 224 15.55 15.47 7.02
CA ASP A 224 16.81 14.77 7.29
C ASP A 224 16.88 13.46 6.51
N ILE A 225 15.75 12.74 6.44
CA ILE A 225 15.62 11.44 5.78
C ILE A 225 14.35 11.44 4.91
N GLY A 226 14.51 11.07 3.64
CA GLY A 226 13.42 10.83 2.70
C GLY A 226 13.04 9.36 2.64
N MET A 227 11.76 9.04 2.44
CA MET A 227 11.26 7.68 2.27
C MET A 227 10.75 7.46 0.85
N ALA A 228 11.20 6.40 0.18
CA ALA A 228 10.70 5.99 -1.12
C ALA A 228 10.29 4.51 -1.14
N SER A 229 9.19 4.20 -1.82
CA SER A 229 8.70 2.84 -2.06
C SER A 229 8.90 2.43 -3.53
N ARG A 230 10.05 2.77 -4.04
CA ARG A 230 10.59 2.47 -5.37
C ARG A 230 12.10 2.68 -5.35
N GLU A 231 12.77 2.27 -6.41
CA GLU A 231 14.14 2.73 -6.64
C GLU A 231 14.21 4.26 -6.75
N LEU A 232 15.34 4.83 -6.38
CA LEU A 232 15.57 6.25 -6.60
C LEU A 232 15.75 6.50 -8.11
N LYS A 233 15.23 7.64 -8.57
CA LYS A 233 15.51 8.11 -9.94
C LYS A 233 16.98 8.52 -10.04
N ASP A 234 17.58 8.44 -11.23
CA ASP A 234 18.97 8.84 -11.46
C ASP A 234 19.28 10.26 -10.94
N SER A 235 18.32 11.19 -11.11
CA SER A 235 18.45 12.56 -10.62
C SER A 235 18.42 12.66 -9.08
N GLU A 236 17.73 11.75 -8.39
CA GLU A 236 17.67 11.67 -6.94
C GLU A 236 18.94 11.01 -6.38
N ALA A 237 19.37 9.90 -7.01
CA ALA A 237 20.59 9.18 -6.65
C ALA A 237 21.88 9.99 -6.91
N ALA A 238 21.85 11.00 -7.78
CA ALA A 238 22.95 11.91 -8.00
C ALA A 238 23.18 12.90 -6.83
N GLU A 239 22.16 13.15 -6.02
CA GLU A 239 22.14 14.14 -4.94
C GLU A 239 22.08 13.50 -3.53
N LEU A 240 21.66 12.25 -3.43
CA LEU A 240 21.37 11.56 -2.17
C LEU A 240 22.08 10.21 -2.09
N ASP A 241 22.57 9.89 -0.91
CA ASP A 241 22.87 8.52 -0.51
C ASP A 241 21.58 7.78 -0.16
N GLN A 242 21.57 6.46 -0.27
CA GLN A 242 20.38 5.64 0.01
C GLN A 242 20.71 4.37 0.77
N ALA A 243 19.72 3.83 1.45
CA ALA A 243 19.76 2.49 2.02
C ALA A 243 18.41 1.79 1.81
N VAL A 244 18.46 0.53 1.40
CA VAL A 244 17.28 -0.35 1.39
C VAL A 244 16.98 -0.78 2.82
N ILE A 245 15.78 -0.52 3.31
CA ILE A 245 15.38 -0.87 4.69
C ILE A 245 14.47 -2.11 4.74
N ALA A 246 13.78 -2.42 3.65
CA ALA A 246 12.90 -3.59 3.52
C ALA A 246 12.67 -3.93 2.05
N ILE A 247 12.24 -5.18 1.78
CA ILE A 247 11.59 -5.54 0.52
C ILE A 247 10.10 -5.72 0.79
N ASP A 248 9.27 -5.05 0.00
CA ASP A 248 7.81 -5.03 0.12
C ASP A 248 7.13 -5.61 -1.12
N GLY A 249 6.13 -6.46 -0.91
CA GLY A 249 5.22 -6.88 -1.96
C GLY A 249 4.17 -5.79 -2.25
N ILE A 250 3.84 -5.58 -3.52
CA ILE A 250 2.68 -4.77 -3.90
C ILE A 250 1.49 -5.73 -4.04
N ALA A 251 0.60 -5.74 -3.06
CA ALA A 251 -0.59 -6.59 -3.07
C ALA A 251 -1.69 -5.96 -3.94
N LEU A 252 -2.19 -6.72 -4.91
CA LEU A 252 -3.46 -6.42 -5.58
C LEU A 252 -4.58 -6.69 -4.59
N ILE A 253 -5.47 -5.72 -4.39
CA ILE A 253 -6.56 -5.82 -3.42
C ILE A 253 -7.92 -5.62 -4.09
N VAL A 254 -8.89 -6.38 -3.58
CA VAL A 254 -10.31 -6.26 -3.91
C VAL A 254 -11.14 -6.20 -2.63
N ASN A 255 -12.40 -5.80 -2.78
CA ASN A 255 -13.37 -5.88 -1.69
C ASN A 255 -13.58 -7.34 -1.23
N ASN A 256 -13.86 -7.55 0.05
CA ASN A 256 -14.09 -8.88 0.62
C ASN A 256 -15.27 -9.65 -0.01
N GLU A 257 -16.23 -8.95 -0.65
CA GLU A 257 -17.36 -9.55 -1.37
C GLU A 257 -17.03 -9.93 -2.83
N ASN A 258 -15.86 -9.53 -3.36
CA ASN A 258 -15.43 -9.90 -4.70
C ASN A 258 -14.99 -11.37 -4.73
N PRO A 259 -15.50 -12.23 -5.63
CA PRO A 259 -15.19 -13.67 -5.63
C PRO A 259 -13.87 -14.02 -6.30
N ILE A 260 -13.26 -13.12 -7.09
CA ILE A 260 -12.01 -13.38 -7.82
C ILE A 260 -10.88 -13.65 -6.83
N GLN A 261 -10.08 -14.69 -7.06
CA GLN A 261 -9.03 -15.14 -6.15
C GLN A 261 -7.63 -14.91 -6.71
N ASP A 262 -7.47 -14.93 -8.02
CA ASP A 262 -6.19 -14.88 -8.71
C ASP A 262 -6.32 -14.07 -10.00
N LEU A 263 -5.24 -13.45 -10.44
CA LEU A 263 -5.09 -12.79 -11.73
C LEU A 263 -3.70 -13.09 -12.28
N SER A 264 -3.61 -13.25 -13.60
CA SER A 264 -2.34 -13.25 -14.31
C SER A 264 -1.76 -11.84 -14.41
N LEU A 265 -0.45 -11.72 -14.65
CA LEU A 265 0.17 -10.40 -14.89
C LEU A 265 -0.40 -9.71 -16.13
N GLU A 266 -0.75 -10.49 -17.17
CA GLU A 266 -1.37 -9.98 -18.39
C GLU A 266 -2.77 -9.40 -18.11
N GLU A 267 -3.59 -10.07 -17.32
CA GLU A 267 -4.92 -9.54 -16.93
C GLU A 267 -4.79 -8.26 -16.09
N ILE A 268 -3.86 -8.23 -15.13
CA ILE A 268 -3.62 -7.04 -14.32
C ILE A 268 -3.20 -5.87 -15.22
N GLN A 269 -2.27 -6.11 -16.15
CA GLN A 269 -1.85 -5.10 -17.12
C GLN A 269 -3.03 -4.60 -17.94
N ALA A 270 -3.81 -5.51 -18.54
CA ALA A 270 -4.96 -5.18 -19.38
C ALA A 270 -6.05 -4.39 -18.61
N ILE A 271 -6.31 -4.74 -17.33
CA ILE A 271 -7.22 -4.00 -16.45
C ILE A 271 -6.72 -2.56 -16.24
N TYR A 272 -5.45 -2.39 -15.91
CA TYR A 272 -4.90 -1.06 -15.63
C TYR A 272 -4.64 -0.22 -16.88
N LEU A 273 -4.51 -0.84 -18.06
CA LEU A 273 -4.55 -0.16 -19.37
C LEU A 273 -6.00 0.19 -19.80
N GLY A 274 -7.03 -0.39 -19.17
CA GLY A 274 -8.44 -0.21 -19.55
C GLY A 274 -8.86 -1.06 -20.75
N GLU A 275 -8.14 -2.12 -21.06
CA GLU A 275 -8.46 -3.09 -22.14
C GLU A 275 -9.45 -4.15 -21.66
N ILE A 276 -9.32 -4.63 -20.41
CA ILE A 276 -10.33 -5.41 -19.67
C ILE A 276 -11.10 -4.45 -18.78
N THR A 277 -12.42 -4.39 -18.96
CA THR A 277 -13.27 -3.43 -18.28
C THR A 277 -14.39 -4.06 -17.46
N LEU A 278 -14.69 -5.33 -17.67
CA LEU A 278 -15.75 -6.07 -16.99
C LEU A 278 -15.17 -7.26 -16.22
N TRP A 279 -15.72 -7.56 -15.05
CA TRP A 279 -15.30 -8.70 -14.23
C TRP A 279 -15.53 -10.07 -14.88
N ASN A 280 -16.44 -10.20 -15.87
CA ASN A 280 -16.65 -11.44 -16.61
C ASN A 280 -15.70 -11.62 -17.81
N GLU A 281 -14.79 -10.69 -18.03
CA GLU A 281 -13.71 -10.80 -19.02
C GLU A 281 -12.44 -11.38 -18.40
N VAL A 282 -12.41 -11.51 -17.08
CA VAL A 282 -11.34 -12.13 -16.30
C VAL A 282 -11.58 -13.64 -16.25
N GLU A 283 -10.57 -14.47 -16.53
CA GLU A 283 -10.65 -15.94 -16.60
C GLU A 283 -10.49 -16.65 -15.24
#